data_b98dba14983b7739fe78b8817edff8a6
#
_entry.id   b98dba14983b7739fe78b8817edff8a6
#
_cell.length_a   1.000
_cell.length_b   1.000
_cell.length_c   1.000
_cell.angle_alpha   90.00
_cell.angle_beta   90.00
_cell.angle_gamma   90.00
#
_symmetry.space_group_name_H-M   'P 1'
#
loop_
_entity.id
_entity.type
_entity.pdbx_description
1 polymer ?
#
loop_
_entity_poly.entity_id
_entity_poly.type
_entity_poly.pdbx_seq_one_letter_code
_entity_poly.pdbx_strand_id
1 'polypeptide(L)'
;MRDRAPIWIGLSDLLLCVVSIVIVAVAPHASKAKGPELKAEFLITAEWDVDIDADVDLWVLGPTRKPVMYANREVGCTTLDRDSRGFLDNHVTLADGSVVKAASDKETATLRCVEPGRFDVGAHLYQYRAAASEQNTNEHHLKVHVEVIRLNPQMHTEWSGDVTLDRDWQFDNAVSFELTRDGALTLVDPPLEPIANGFYNKEARP
;
A
#
# COMPACT_ATOMS: atom_id res chain seq x y z
N MET A 1 -9.63 -5.15 77.59
CA MET A 1 -9.30 -5.54 76.19
C MET A 1 -8.86 -4.27 75.48
N ARG A 2 -7.60 -4.21 75.06
CA ARG A 2 -7.04 -3.04 74.37
C ARG A 2 -7.50 -3.09 72.90
N ASP A 3 -8.23 -2.09 72.51
CA ASP A 3 -8.84 -2.00 71.17
C ASP A 3 -7.73 -1.96 70.07
N ARG A 4 -7.61 -3.01 69.26
CA ARG A 4 -6.57 -3.13 68.21
C ARG A 4 -7.04 -2.54 66.89
N ALA A 5 -8.29 -2.02 66.82
CA ALA A 5 -8.89 -1.46 65.60
C ALA A 5 -8.08 -0.36 64.95
N PRO A 6 -7.51 0.63 65.68
CA PRO A 6 -6.77 1.73 65.06
C PRO A 6 -5.46 1.30 64.38
N ILE A 7 -4.85 0.16 64.84
CA ILE A 7 -3.60 -0.34 64.24
C ILE A 7 -3.87 -0.94 62.86
N TRP A 8 -4.99 -1.61 62.66
CA TRP A 8 -5.35 -2.22 61.39
C TRP A 8 -5.73 -1.17 60.35
N ILE A 9 -6.38 -0.06 60.76
CA ILE A 9 -6.73 1.05 59.87
C ILE A 9 -5.45 1.73 59.37
N GLY A 10 -4.49 2.03 60.24
CA GLY A 10 -3.24 2.65 59.87
C GLY A 10 -2.38 1.76 58.94
N LEU A 11 -2.42 0.43 59.17
CA LEU A 11 -1.71 -0.51 58.31
C LEU A 11 -2.32 -0.57 56.88
N SER A 12 -3.64 -0.54 56.78
CA SER A 12 -4.37 -0.52 55.50
C SER A 12 -4.09 0.74 54.70
N ASP A 13 -4.06 1.89 55.36
CA ASP A 13 -3.74 3.16 54.73
C ASP A 13 -2.30 3.22 54.23
N LEU A 14 -1.35 2.69 55.03
CA LEU A 14 0.05 2.57 54.57
C LEU A 14 0.18 1.68 53.36
N LEU A 15 -0.51 0.52 53.35
CA LEU A 15 -0.49 -0.41 52.21
C LEU A 15 -1.07 0.23 50.95
N LEU A 16 -2.19 0.96 51.07
CA LEU A 16 -2.78 1.70 49.95
C LEU A 16 -1.86 2.78 49.41
N CYS A 17 -1.15 3.50 50.25
CA CYS A 17 -0.15 4.49 49.84
C CYS A 17 1.01 3.84 49.09
N VAL A 18 1.53 2.72 49.58
CA VAL A 18 2.63 1.99 48.92
C VAL A 18 2.18 1.44 47.56
N VAL A 19 0.98 0.86 47.48
CA VAL A 19 0.42 0.35 46.21
C VAL A 19 0.24 1.50 45.21
N SER A 20 -0.28 2.63 45.65
CA SER A 20 -0.46 3.81 44.79
C SER A 20 0.87 4.37 44.27
N ILE A 21 1.91 4.42 45.09
CA ILE A 21 3.25 4.84 44.69
C ILE A 21 3.84 3.84 43.65
N VAL A 22 3.67 2.54 43.85
CA VAL A 22 4.14 1.53 42.91
C VAL A 22 3.41 1.66 41.58
N ILE A 23 2.09 1.85 41.59
CA ILE A 23 1.30 2.04 40.35
C ILE A 23 1.79 3.29 39.60
N VAL A 24 1.98 4.40 40.27
CA VAL A 24 2.46 5.66 39.67
C VAL A 24 3.90 5.52 39.16
N ALA A 25 4.75 4.78 39.86
CA ALA A 25 6.13 4.55 39.46
C ALA A 25 6.25 3.59 38.26
N VAL A 26 5.36 2.60 38.13
CA VAL A 26 5.39 1.58 37.06
C VAL A 26 4.61 2.02 35.82
N ALA A 27 3.52 2.81 35.98
CA ALA A 27 2.68 3.27 34.87
C ALA A 27 3.43 4.03 33.76
N PRO A 28 4.40 4.93 34.04
CA PRO A 28 5.17 5.60 33.01
C PRO A 28 6.19 4.68 32.32
N HIS A 29 6.55 3.55 32.95
CA HIS A 29 7.49 2.58 32.41
C HIS A 29 6.81 1.47 31.60
N ALA A 30 5.49 1.46 31.51
CA ALA A 30 4.80 0.78 30.44
C ALA A 30 5.21 1.47 29.15
N SER A 31 6.37 1.11 28.60
CA SER A 31 6.82 1.52 27.28
C SER A 31 5.60 1.39 26.39
N LYS A 32 5.12 2.53 25.83
CA LYS A 32 4.35 2.44 24.59
C LYS A 32 5.22 1.57 23.70
N ALA A 33 4.83 0.33 23.52
CA ALA A 33 5.47 -0.51 22.51
C ALA A 33 5.49 0.37 21.25
N LYS A 34 6.69 0.86 20.87
CA LYS A 34 6.85 1.60 19.65
C LYS A 34 6.32 0.63 18.61
N GLY A 35 5.15 0.92 18.04
CA GLY A 35 4.63 0.12 16.97
C GLY A 35 5.75 -0.10 15.96
N PRO A 36 5.78 -1.19 15.22
CA PRO A 36 6.83 -1.42 14.23
C PRO A 36 6.96 -0.13 13.42
N GLU A 37 8.17 0.41 13.33
CA GLU A 37 8.45 1.57 12.52
C GLU A 37 8.12 1.15 11.08
N LEU A 38 7.02 1.67 10.55
CA LEU A 38 6.56 1.37 9.19
C LEU A 38 7.49 2.08 8.21
N LYS A 39 8.64 1.48 8.01
CA LYS A 39 9.67 1.95 7.10
C LYS A 39 9.40 1.32 5.74
N ALA A 40 9.33 2.14 4.68
CA ALA A 40 9.28 1.64 3.33
C ALA A 40 10.70 1.56 2.74
N GLU A 41 11.04 0.45 2.13
CA GLU A 41 12.31 0.23 1.45
C GLU A 41 12.21 0.54 -0.04
N PHE A 42 11.05 0.21 -0.64
CA PHE A 42 10.73 0.53 -2.02
C PHE A 42 9.33 1.11 -2.13
N LEU A 43 9.16 2.00 -3.10
CA LEU A 43 7.88 2.54 -3.55
C LEU A 43 7.65 2.10 -5.00
N ILE A 44 6.48 1.58 -5.28
CA ILE A 44 6.03 1.22 -6.63
C ILE A 44 4.83 2.10 -6.94
N THR A 45 4.84 2.77 -8.09
CA THR A 45 3.77 3.68 -8.50
C THR A 45 3.24 3.31 -9.88
N ALA A 46 1.94 3.50 -10.08
CA ALA A 46 1.30 3.54 -11.38
C ALA A 46 0.57 4.88 -11.50
N GLU A 47 0.86 5.66 -12.54
CA GLU A 47 0.35 7.01 -12.72
C GLU A 47 -0.21 7.19 -14.12
N TRP A 48 -1.37 7.84 -14.23
CA TRP A 48 -2.00 8.16 -15.50
C TRP A 48 -2.60 9.57 -15.49
N ASP A 49 -3.03 10.01 -16.67
CA ASP A 49 -3.56 11.36 -16.86
C ASP A 49 -4.86 11.55 -16.05
N VAL A 50 -4.87 12.56 -15.21
CA VAL A 50 -5.99 12.94 -14.36
C VAL A 50 -7.22 13.42 -15.14
N ASP A 51 -7.05 13.80 -16.41
CA ASP A 51 -8.15 14.21 -17.29
C ASP A 51 -8.86 13.03 -17.97
N ILE A 52 -8.34 11.81 -17.75
CA ILE A 52 -8.95 10.57 -18.20
C ILE A 52 -9.65 9.88 -17.03
N ASP A 53 -10.97 9.70 -17.11
CA ASP A 53 -11.72 8.95 -16.10
C ASP A 53 -11.52 7.46 -16.30
N ALA A 54 -10.44 6.95 -15.73
CA ALA A 54 -10.07 5.54 -15.78
C ALA A 54 -9.81 5.00 -14.37
N ASP A 55 -10.20 3.77 -14.16
CA ASP A 55 -9.96 2.99 -12.94
C ASP A 55 -8.87 1.96 -13.27
N VAL A 56 -7.65 2.27 -12.83
CA VAL A 56 -6.46 1.45 -13.09
C VAL A 56 -5.93 0.90 -11.78
N ASP A 57 -5.87 -0.41 -11.68
CA ASP A 57 -5.34 -1.12 -10.51
C ASP A 57 -3.84 -1.42 -10.69
N LEU A 58 -3.05 -1.09 -9.69
CA LEU A 58 -1.66 -1.55 -9.56
C LEU A 58 -1.64 -2.94 -8.92
N TRP A 59 -0.98 -3.87 -9.60
CA TRP A 59 -0.79 -5.23 -9.11
C TRP A 59 0.69 -5.51 -8.83
N VAL A 60 0.98 -6.02 -7.65
CA VAL A 60 2.32 -6.44 -7.26
C VAL A 60 2.28 -7.89 -6.78
N LEU A 61 2.99 -8.76 -7.46
CA LEU A 61 3.12 -10.18 -7.13
C LEU A 61 4.51 -10.44 -6.57
N GLY A 62 4.61 -10.61 -5.26
CA GLY A 62 5.88 -10.86 -4.58
C GLY A 62 6.25 -12.35 -4.49
N PRO A 63 7.26 -12.71 -3.66
CA PRO A 63 7.80 -14.08 -3.55
C PRO A 63 6.76 -15.12 -3.12
N THR A 64 5.75 -14.72 -2.34
CA THR A 64 4.65 -15.60 -1.91
C THR A 64 3.71 -16.00 -3.04
N ARG A 65 3.84 -15.38 -4.21
CA ARG A 65 2.98 -15.56 -5.38
C ARG A 65 1.49 -15.28 -5.12
N LYS A 66 1.20 -14.44 -4.13
CA LYS A 66 -0.13 -13.85 -3.89
C LYS A 66 -0.09 -12.38 -4.31
N PRO A 67 -1.04 -11.91 -5.13
CA PRO A 67 -1.04 -10.52 -5.57
C PRO A 67 -1.46 -9.57 -4.46
N VAL A 68 -0.77 -8.43 -4.38
CA VAL A 68 -1.24 -7.22 -3.72
C VAL A 68 -1.97 -6.41 -4.78
N MET A 69 -3.22 -6.04 -4.50
CA MET A 69 -4.12 -5.29 -5.37
C MET A 69 -5.29 -4.74 -4.53
N TYR A 70 -6.25 -4.05 -5.15
CA TYR A 70 -7.42 -3.46 -4.47
C TYR A 70 -8.15 -4.41 -3.51
N ALA A 71 -8.36 -5.68 -3.89
CA ALA A 71 -9.08 -6.67 -3.09
C ALA A 71 -8.21 -7.36 -2.02
N ASN A 72 -6.89 -7.27 -2.11
CA ASN A 72 -5.94 -7.87 -1.19
C ASN A 72 -4.76 -6.93 -0.99
N ARG A 73 -4.94 -5.95 -0.11
CA ARG A 73 -4.05 -4.78 0.00
C ARG A 73 -2.73 -5.06 0.71
N GLU A 74 -2.55 -6.21 1.33
CA GLU A 74 -1.34 -6.52 2.10
C GLU A 74 -0.97 -8.00 1.97
N VAL A 75 0.26 -8.28 1.54
CA VAL A 75 0.84 -9.63 1.46
C VAL A 75 2.32 -9.57 1.79
N GLY A 76 2.74 -10.28 2.82
CA GLY A 76 4.14 -10.24 3.27
C GLY A 76 4.55 -8.83 3.67
N CYS A 77 5.58 -8.32 3.03
CA CYS A 77 6.05 -6.96 3.24
C CYS A 77 5.46 -5.92 2.27
N THR A 78 4.64 -6.35 1.33
CA THR A 78 4.06 -5.45 0.31
C THR A 78 2.68 -4.98 0.74
N THR A 79 2.43 -3.68 0.62
CA THR A 79 1.16 -3.04 0.96
C THR A 79 0.74 -2.08 -0.16
N LEU A 80 -0.51 -2.14 -0.60
CA LEU A 80 -1.15 -1.13 -1.44
C LEU A 80 -1.60 0.03 -0.55
N ASP A 81 -0.91 1.16 -0.63
CA ASP A 81 -1.16 2.32 0.23
C ASP A 81 -2.26 3.23 -0.34
N ARG A 82 -2.26 3.42 -1.65
CA ARG A 82 -3.25 4.22 -2.35
C ARG A 82 -3.86 3.43 -3.50
N ASP A 83 -5.16 3.49 -3.59
CA ASP A 83 -6.05 2.93 -4.59
C ASP A 83 -6.88 4.09 -5.15
N SER A 84 -6.77 4.37 -6.44
CA SER A 84 -7.41 5.50 -7.12
C SER A 84 -8.40 4.99 -8.16
N ARG A 85 -9.65 5.43 -8.02
CA ARG A 85 -10.75 5.06 -8.92
C ARG A 85 -11.06 6.17 -9.94
N GLY A 86 -10.02 6.85 -10.43
CA GLY A 86 -10.17 7.96 -11.36
C GLY A 86 -10.94 9.14 -10.75
N PHE A 87 -11.89 9.72 -11.48
CA PHE A 87 -12.63 10.92 -11.05
C PHE A 87 -13.35 10.79 -9.72
N LEU A 88 -13.55 9.59 -9.20
CA LEU A 88 -14.17 9.37 -7.90
C LEU A 88 -13.25 9.78 -6.74
N ASP A 89 -11.94 9.67 -6.91
CA ASP A 89 -10.95 9.83 -5.84
C ASP A 89 -9.84 10.85 -6.18
N ASN A 90 -9.93 11.57 -7.30
CA ASN A 90 -8.89 12.49 -7.75
C ASN A 90 -8.99 13.91 -7.16
N HIS A 91 -9.68 14.06 -6.04
CA HIS A 91 -9.85 15.33 -5.35
C HIS A 91 -9.22 15.29 -3.95
N VAL A 92 -8.57 16.39 -3.57
CA VAL A 92 -7.97 16.57 -2.25
C VAL A 92 -8.69 17.70 -1.53
N THR A 93 -9.21 17.42 -0.34
CA THR A 93 -9.77 18.45 0.54
C THR A 93 -8.65 19.07 1.36
N LEU A 94 -8.45 20.37 1.22
CA LEU A 94 -7.45 21.12 1.97
C LEU A 94 -7.93 21.43 3.39
N ALA A 95 -7.01 21.88 4.24
CA ALA A 95 -7.30 22.19 5.66
C ALA A 95 -8.34 23.31 5.85
N ASP A 96 -8.50 24.20 4.88
CA ASP A 96 -9.50 25.28 4.87
C ASP A 96 -10.87 24.80 4.35
N GLY A 97 -11.01 23.52 4.00
CA GLY A 97 -12.22 22.93 3.44
C GLY A 97 -12.39 23.09 1.93
N SER A 98 -11.46 23.77 1.25
CA SER A 98 -11.48 23.83 -0.21
C SER A 98 -11.10 22.50 -0.83
N VAL A 99 -11.62 22.22 -2.03
CA VAL A 99 -11.37 20.98 -2.78
C VAL A 99 -10.57 21.31 -4.02
N VAL A 100 -9.45 20.63 -4.20
CA VAL A 100 -8.60 20.76 -5.38
C VAL A 100 -8.50 19.42 -6.11
N LYS A 101 -8.41 19.47 -7.44
CA LYS A 101 -8.15 18.27 -8.25
C LYS A 101 -6.68 17.86 -8.06
N ALA A 102 -6.42 16.58 -7.98
CA ALA A 102 -5.06 16.03 -7.95
C ALA A 102 -4.33 16.37 -9.26
N ALA A 103 -3.00 16.40 -9.24
CA ALA A 103 -2.20 16.65 -10.44
C ALA A 103 -2.15 15.44 -11.39
N SER A 104 -2.34 14.24 -10.85
CA SER A 104 -2.39 12.97 -11.59
C SER A 104 -3.24 11.96 -10.82
N ASP A 105 -3.81 11.01 -11.51
CA ASP A 105 -4.33 9.79 -10.90
C ASP A 105 -3.19 8.81 -10.68
N LYS A 106 -3.13 8.24 -9.47
CA LYS A 106 -1.98 7.45 -9.07
C LYS A 106 -2.37 6.38 -8.06
N GLU A 107 -1.86 5.17 -8.28
CA GLU A 107 -1.81 4.13 -7.27
C GLU A 107 -0.40 3.94 -6.74
N THR A 108 -0.30 3.54 -5.48
CA THR A 108 0.99 3.33 -4.83
C THR A 108 0.99 2.08 -3.97
N ALA A 109 2.08 1.32 -4.11
CA ALA A 109 2.37 0.21 -3.23
C ALA A 109 3.77 0.38 -2.62
N THR A 110 3.95 -0.05 -1.38
CA THR A 110 5.25 -0.04 -0.69
C THR A 110 5.70 -1.43 -0.32
N LEU A 111 7.00 -1.69 -0.48
CA LEU A 111 7.67 -2.80 0.16
C LEU A 111 8.26 -2.29 1.49
N ARG A 112 7.73 -2.80 2.60
CA ARG A 112 8.07 -2.34 3.96
C ARG A 112 9.24 -3.08 4.59
N CYS A 113 9.76 -4.09 3.90
CA CYS A 113 11.02 -4.76 4.20
C CYS A 113 11.64 -5.31 2.92
N VAL A 114 12.90 -5.73 2.99
CA VAL A 114 13.55 -6.45 1.91
C VAL A 114 13.16 -7.93 2.03
N GLU A 115 12.21 -8.35 1.22
CA GLU A 115 11.80 -9.76 1.07
C GLU A 115 12.49 -10.33 -0.16
N PRO A 116 13.47 -11.25 -0.01
CA PRO A 116 14.21 -11.75 -1.16
C PRO A 116 13.35 -12.66 -2.03
N GLY A 117 13.52 -12.51 -3.34
CA GLY A 117 12.81 -13.28 -4.35
C GLY A 117 12.29 -12.44 -5.49
N ARG A 118 11.46 -13.06 -6.33
CA ARG A 118 10.93 -12.44 -7.54
C ARG A 118 9.68 -11.61 -7.25
N PHE A 119 9.66 -10.45 -7.88
CA PHE A 119 8.51 -9.55 -7.95
C PHE A 119 8.12 -9.35 -9.42
N ASP A 120 6.82 -9.34 -9.67
CA ASP A 120 6.23 -8.97 -10.95
C ASP A 120 5.25 -7.81 -10.69
N VAL A 121 5.36 -6.74 -11.45
CA VAL A 121 4.54 -5.54 -11.34
C VAL A 121 3.78 -5.33 -12.64
N GLY A 122 2.50 -5.01 -12.54
CA GLY A 122 1.67 -4.73 -13.70
C GLY A 122 0.53 -3.79 -13.40
N ALA A 123 -0.10 -3.30 -14.44
CA ALA A 123 -1.28 -2.45 -14.38
C ALA A 123 -2.47 -3.16 -15.03
N HIS A 124 -3.64 -2.97 -14.45
CA HIS A 124 -4.91 -3.54 -14.90
C HIS A 124 -5.92 -2.42 -15.12
N LEU A 125 -6.46 -2.30 -16.31
CA LEU A 125 -7.57 -1.38 -16.58
C LEU A 125 -8.87 -2.04 -16.17
N TYR A 126 -9.38 -1.68 -14.98
CA TYR A 126 -10.67 -2.19 -14.51
C TYR A 126 -11.81 -1.59 -15.32
N GLN A 127 -11.81 -0.27 -15.51
CA GLN A 127 -12.84 0.43 -16.24
C GLN A 127 -12.33 1.74 -16.85
N TYR A 128 -12.68 1.98 -18.10
CA TYR A 128 -12.51 3.27 -18.77
C TYR A 128 -13.89 3.92 -18.94
N ARG A 129 -14.05 5.13 -18.41
CA ARG A 129 -15.32 5.88 -18.48
C ARG A 129 -15.19 6.98 -19.53
N ALA A 130 -15.34 6.61 -20.80
CA ALA A 130 -15.28 7.56 -21.90
C ALA A 130 -16.38 8.62 -21.77
N ALA A 131 -16.09 9.85 -22.20
CA ALA A 131 -17.12 10.86 -22.40
C ALA A 131 -18.17 10.34 -23.42
N ALA A 132 -19.43 10.74 -23.27
CA ALA A 132 -20.54 10.27 -24.11
C ALA A 132 -20.31 10.43 -25.62
N SER A 133 -19.39 11.33 -26.03
CA SER A 133 -18.98 11.55 -27.41
C SER A 133 -17.98 10.53 -27.96
N GLU A 134 -17.31 9.76 -27.07
CA GLU A 134 -16.22 8.82 -27.43
C GLU A 134 -16.65 7.35 -27.28
N GLN A 135 -17.89 7.09 -26.86
CA GLN A 135 -18.41 5.75 -26.51
C GLN A 135 -18.43 4.72 -27.66
N ASN A 136 -17.92 5.05 -28.84
CA ASN A 136 -18.04 4.19 -30.01
C ASN A 136 -16.75 3.44 -30.38
N THR A 137 -15.69 3.53 -29.57
CA THR A 137 -14.45 2.79 -29.78
C THR A 137 -14.16 1.92 -28.55
N ASN A 138 -14.05 0.61 -28.73
CA ASN A 138 -13.61 -0.32 -27.67
C ASN A 138 -12.09 -0.28 -27.44
N GLU A 139 -11.39 0.70 -28.02
CA GLU A 139 -9.94 0.89 -27.91
C GLU A 139 -9.66 2.26 -27.29
N HIS A 140 -8.88 2.29 -26.21
CA HIS A 140 -8.71 3.47 -25.37
C HIS A 140 -7.29 4.08 -25.42
N HIS A 141 -6.24 3.31 -25.63
CA HIS A 141 -4.82 3.74 -25.60
C HIS A 141 -4.42 4.50 -24.33
N LEU A 142 -4.88 4.00 -23.16
CA LEU A 142 -4.52 4.58 -21.89
C LEU A 142 -3.05 4.30 -21.57
N LYS A 143 -2.25 5.36 -21.46
CA LYS A 143 -0.85 5.25 -21.06
C LYS A 143 -0.74 5.34 -19.54
N VAL A 144 -0.13 4.32 -18.93
CA VAL A 144 0.14 4.24 -17.49
C VAL A 144 1.65 4.22 -17.28
N HIS A 145 2.16 5.21 -16.56
CA HIS A 145 3.56 5.30 -16.19
C HIS A 145 3.81 4.54 -14.89
N VAL A 146 4.72 3.57 -14.92
CA VAL A 146 5.04 2.74 -13.74
C VAL A 146 6.49 2.98 -13.33
N GLU A 147 6.72 3.15 -12.02
CA GLU A 147 8.05 3.30 -11.46
C GLU A 147 8.27 2.35 -10.30
N VAL A 148 9.52 1.88 -10.18
CA VAL A 148 10.04 1.18 -9.00
C VAL A 148 11.15 2.05 -8.42
N ILE A 149 10.93 2.59 -7.23
CA ILE A 149 11.80 3.55 -6.58
C ILE A 149 12.35 2.93 -5.30
N ARG A 150 13.66 2.86 -5.18
CA ARG A 150 14.33 2.55 -3.91
C ARG A 150 14.27 3.77 -3.00
N LEU A 151 13.92 3.59 -1.74
CA LEU A 151 13.85 4.69 -0.76
C LEU A 151 15.06 4.69 0.19
N ASN A 152 15.67 3.53 0.44
CA ASN A 152 16.76 3.37 1.37
C ASN A 152 17.94 2.56 0.77
N PRO A 153 19.19 2.87 1.13
CA PRO A 153 19.66 3.95 1.99
C PRO A 153 19.64 5.32 1.29
N GLN A 154 19.53 5.34 -0.05
CA GLN A 154 19.46 6.54 -0.87
C GLN A 154 18.36 6.37 -1.90
N MET A 155 17.52 7.40 -2.01
CA MET A 155 16.41 7.37 -2.97
C MET A 155 16.91 7.46 -4.40
N HIS A 156 16.50 6.51 -5.24
CA HIS A 156 16.68 6.55 -6.69
C HIS A 156 15.69 5.63 -7.40
N THR A 157 15.42 5.92 -8.66
CA THR A 157 14.56 5.09 -9.51
C THR A 157 15.36 3.89 -10.00
N GLU A 158 14.91 2.69 -9.64
CA GLU A 158 15.49 1.41 -10.11
C GLU A 158 15.00 1.08 -11.52
N TRP A 159 13.75 1.39 -11.79
CA TRP A 159 13.12 1.17 -13.09
C TRP A 159 11.97 2.16 -13.30
N SER A 160 11.77 2.56 -14.55
CA SER A 160 10.69 3.42 -14.99
C SER A 160 10.31 3.05 -16.43
N GLY A 161 9.02 2.98 -16.70
CA GLY A 161 8.51 2.66 -18.04
C GLY A 161 7.01 2.84 -18.14
N ASP A 162 6.51 2.70 -19.36
CA ASP A 162 5.09 2.88 -19.67
C ASP A 162 4.47 1.58 -20.14
N VAL A 163 3.23 1.33 -19.73
CA VAL A 163 2.35 0.32 -20.31
C VAL A 163 1.18 1.01 -21.00
N THR A 164 0.64 0.41 -22.05
CA THR A 164 -0.54 0.90 -22.74
C THR A 164 -1.69 -0.07 -22.56
N LEU A 165 -2.78 0.43 -22.03
CA LEU A 165 -4.00 -0.35 -21.80
C LEU A 165 -5.07 0.11 -22.79
N ASP A 166 -5.45 -0.79 -23.69
CA ASP A 166 -6.27 -0.45 -24.85
C ASP A 166 -7.76 -0.76 -24.67
N ARG A 167 -8.10 -1.55 -23.64
CA ARG A 167 -9.48 -1.97 -23.40
C ARG A 167 -9.72 -2.30 -21.93
N ASP A 168 -10.96 -2.20 -21.52
CA ASP A 168 -11.41 -2.65 -20.19
C ASP A 168 -11.00 -4.09 -19.92
N TRP A 169 -10.62 -4.37 -18.69
CA TRP A 169 -10.16 -5.68 -18.21
C TRP A 169 -8.84 -6.14 -18.80
N GLN A 170 -8.11 -5.26 -19.47
CA GLN A 170 -6.75 -5.56 -19.91
C GLN A 170 -5.80 -5.46 -18.73
N PHE A 171 -4.94 -6.46 -18.63
CA PHE A 171 -3.77 -6.45 -17.75
C PHE A 171 -2.50 -6.46 -18.59
N ASP A 172 -1.52 -5.65 -18.22
CA ASP A 172 -0.20 -5.69 -18.80
C ASP A 172 0.90 -5.67 -17.73
N ASN A 173 1.96 -6.45 -17.95
CA ASN A 173 3.14 -6.46 -17.10
C ASN A 173 4.01 -5.25 -17.42
N ALA A 174 4.37 -4.48 -16.40
CA ALA A 174 5.30 -3.37 -16.54
C ALA A 174 6.75 -3.86 -16.39
N VAL A 175 7.05 -4.54 -15.28
CA VAL A 175 8.41 -4.97 -14.98
C VAL A 175 8.40 -6.21 -14.09
N SER A 176 9.45 -7.02 -14.24
CA SER A 176 9.80 -8.09 -13.32
C SER A 176 11.21 -7.89 -12.78
N PHE A 177 11.41 -8.16 -11.50
CA PHE A 177 12.72 -8.06 -10.87
C PHE A 177 12.90 -9.07 -9.74
N GLU A 178 14.13 -9.34 -9.40
CA GLU A 178 14.50 -10.13 -8.22
C GLU A 178 15.19 -9.24 -7.18
N LEU A 179 14.82 -9.42 -5.91
CA LEU A 179 15.50 -8.84 -4.76
C LEU A 179 16.36 -9.91 -4.08
N THR A 180 17.58 -9.56 -3.77
CA THR A 180 18.47 -10.36 -2.93
C THR A 180 18.27 -10.01 -1.45
N ARG A 181 18.86 -10.80 -0.54
CA ARG A 181 18.75 -10.57 0.92
C ARG A 181 19.38 -9.26 1.39
N ASP A 182 20.36 -8.76 0.67
CA ASP A 182 21.01 -7.46 0.91
C ASP A 182 20.32 -6.29 0.20
N GLY A 183 19.18 -6.59 -0.47
CA GLY A 183 18.35 -5.58 -1.13
C GLY A 183 18.81 -5.17 -2.53
N ALA A 184 19.79 -5.87 -3.12
CA ALA A 184 20.13 -5.62 -4.52
C ALA A 184 18.95 -6.03 -5.41
N LEU A 185 18.63 -5.18 -6.41
CA LEU A 185 17.59 -5.41 -7.39
C LEU A 185 18.21 -5.75 -8.73
N THR A 186 17.70 -6.81 -9.37
CA THR A 186 18.10 -7.22 -10.72
C THR A 186 16.84 -7.36 -11.56
N LEU A 187 16.79 -6.69 -12.70
CA LEU A 187 15.69 -6.81 -13.65
C LEU A 187 15.68 -8.21 -14.28
N VAL A 188 14.49 -8.75 -14.48
CA VAL A 188 14.28 -10.06 -15.11
C VAL A 188 13.56 -9.83 -16.43
N ASP A 189 14.17 -10.29 -17.53
CA ASP A 189 13.65 -10.16 -18.87
C ASP A 189 13.52 -11.57 -19.52
N PRO A 190 12.41 -11.88 -20.18
CA PRO A 190 11.17 -11.11 -20.30
C PRO A 190 10.33 -11.22 -19.02
N PRO A 191 9.41 -10.26 -18.78
CA PRO A 191 8.41 -10.40 -17.75
C PRO A 191 7.59 -11.67 -18.02
N LEU A 192 7.22 -12.37 -16.96
CA LEU A 192 6.42 -13.59 -17.08
C LEU A 192 5.03 -13.28 -17.66
N GLU A 193 4.31 -14.37 -18.02
CA GLU A 193 2.88 -14.34 -18.36
C GLU A 193 2.09 -13.37 -17.47
N PRO A 194 1.08 -12.66 -18.00
CA PRO A 194 0.31 -11.69 -17.26
C PRO A 194 -0.14 -12.27 -15.91
N ILE A 195 0.16 -11.54 -14.82
CA ILE A 195 -0.17 -11.93 -13.44
C ILE A 195 -1.66 -12.31 -13.35
N ALA A 196 -2.50 -11.60 -14.09
CA ALA A 196 -3.94 -11.78 -14.12
C ALA A 196 -4.41 -13.14 -14.67
N ASN A 197 -3.63 -13.82 -15.53
CA ASN A 197 -4.06 -15.09 -16.13
C ASN A 197 -4.28 -16.21 -15.10
N GLY A 198 -3.63 -16.13 -13.93
CA GLY A 198 -3.78 -17.10 -12.84
C GLY A 198 -4.85 -16.73 -11.80
N PHE A 199 -5.31 -15.47 -11.76
CA PHE A 199 -6.18 -14.95 -10.71
C PHE A 199 -7.54 -14.44 -11.20
N TYR A 200 -7.67 -14.11 -12.49
CA TYR A 200 -8.94 -13.76 -13.10
C TYR A 200 -9.67 -15.01 -13.56
N ASN A 201 -10.60 -15.47 -12.74
CA ASN A 201 -11.56 -16.47 -13.20
C ASN A 201 -12.52 -15.77 -14.17
N LYS A 202 -12.59 -16.23 -15.43
CA LYS A 202 -13.50 -15.71 -16.48
C LYS A 202 -14.98 -15.69 -16.07
N GLU A 203 -15.30 -16.38 -14.97
CA GLU A 203 -16.68 -16.49 -14.44
C GLU A 203 -17.09 -15.35 -13.50
N ALA A 204 -16.17 -14.46 -13.11
CA ALA A 204 -16.43 -13.31 -12.24
C ALA A 204 -16.77 -12.01 -13.01
N ARG A 205 -17.10 -12.09 -14.30
CA ARG A 205 -17.61 -10.94 -15.04
C ARG A 205 -19.09 -10.73 -14.67
N PRO A 206 -19.47 -9.54 -14.17
CA PRO A 206 -20.87 -9.19 -14.01
C PRO A 206 -21.61 -9.21 -15.34
#